data_6aac44ccb08842fb41043891ef8dba46
#
_entry.id   6aac44ccb08842fb41043891ef8dba46
#
_cell.length_a   1.000
_cell.length_b   1.000
_cell.length_c   1.000
_cell.angle_alpha   90.00
_cell.angle_beta   90.00
_cell.angle_gamma   90.00
#
_symmetry.space_group_name_H-M   'P 1'
#
loop_
_entity.id
_entity.type
_entity.pdbx_description
1 polymer ?
#
loop_
_entity_poly.entity_id
_entity_poly.type
_entity_poly.pdbx_seq_one_letter_code
_entity_poly.pdbx_strand_id
1 'polypeptide(L)'
;TGGRWKVCWGPGISPTGDNLMYMAVDSTGDSIKYAICVRGTVFNFANIVEDIEVWDMEKWPFSGGGDSVALGSLKGLDTLLNTTDPLTFLSLQAYLNTLNAPKQKMFITGHSLGGAMATLITKWFLDLGFTSKFKLETYTFAAPTVGNISFVNTYHSQMTASGSESHRCVNNKDVVPFAWAGLPDIISENIPTTVPPLIAAVIQTAHDYLKDSVVYKHVETKQSLGSFDPQNCGAIGEDSTYFCWVGFEHASNTYLRLLNADTINWNRRR
;
A
#
# COMPACT_ATOMS: atom_id res chain seq x y z
N THR A 1 -5.85 19.55 0.09
CA THR A 1 -4.41 19.69 -0.28
C THR A 1 -3.84 21.06 0.09
N GLY A 2 -4.61 21.96 0.71
CA GLY A 2 -4.16 23.32 1.05
C GLY A 2 -3.69 24.18 -0.15
N GLY A 3 -3.99 23.76 -1.37
CA GLY A 3 -3.67 24.49 -2.61
C GLY A 3 -2.24 24.38 -3.13
N ARG A 4 -1.31 23.71 -2.40
CA ARG A 4 0.09 23.58 -2.84
C ARG A 4 0.26 22.53 -3.95
N TRP A 5 -0.39 21.37 -3.81
CA TRP A 5 -0.31 20.26 -4.75
C TRP A 5 -1.33 20.41 -5.87
N LYS A 6 -0.89 20.27 -7.11
CA LYS A 6 -1.74 20.25 -8.31
C LYS A 6 -1.57 18.91 -9.02
N VAL A 7 -2.66 18.30 -9.48
CA VAL A 7 -2.58 17.10 -10.31
C VAL A 7 -1.89 17.47 -11.62
N CYS A 8 -0.87 16.71 -11.99
CA CYS A 8 -0.08 16.93 -13.20
C CYS A 8 -0.13 15.73 -14.17
N TRP A 9 -0.59 14.54 -13.68
CA TRP A 9 -0.91 13.38 -14.50
C TRP A 9 -2.06 12.61 -13.84
N GLY A 10 -2.99 12.13 -14.66
CA GLY A 10 -4.14 11.34 -14.20
C GLY A 10 -5.35 12.21 -13.79
N PRO A 11 -6.38 11.63 -13.11
CA PRO A 11 -6.35 10.27 -12.57
C PRO A 11 -6.39 9.20 -13.67
N GLY A 12 -5.43 8.27 -13.63
CA GLY A 12 -5.52 7.01 -14.34
C GLY A 12 -6.48 6.08 -13.60
N ILE A 13 -7.57 5.72 -14.25
CA ILE A 13 -8.64 4.90 -13.65
C ILE A 13 -8.79 3.63 -14.48
N SER A 14 -8.82 2.46 -13.81
CA SER A 14 -9.10 1.18 -14.49
C SER A 14 -10.51 1.16 -15.08
N PRO A 15 -10.77 0.33 -16.10
CA PRO A 15 -12.11 0.21 -16.71
C PRO A 15 -13.20 -0.15 -15.69
N THR A 16 -12.90 -0.94 -14.68
CA THR A 16 -13.82 -1.31 -13.59
C THR A 16 -13.98 -0.20 -12.54
N GLY A 17 -13.09 0.81 -12.53
CA GLY A 17 -13.05 1.85 -11.51
C GLY A 17 -12.39 1.44 -10.19
N ASP A 18 -11.92 0.21 -10.03
CA ASP A 18 -11.36 -0.31 -8.77
C ASP A 18 -9.96 0.22 -8.49
N ASN A 19 -9.16 0.35 -9.53
CA ASN A 19 -7.79 0.87 -9.44
C ASN A 19 -7.73 2.32 -9.91
N LEU A 20 -7.09 3.17 -9.12
CA LEU A 20 -6.88 4.57 -9.44
C LEU A 20 -5.53 5.04 -8.90
N MET A 21 -4.79 5.74 -9.74
CA MET A 21 -3.63 6.52 -9.30
C MET A 21 -3.58 7.87 -10.00
N TYR A 22 -2.91 8.83 -9.38
CA TYR A 22 -2.61 10.11 -9.98
C TYR A 22 -1.24 10.61 -9.53
N MET A 23 -0.68 11.52 -10.28
CA MET A 23 0.54 12.23 -9.90
C MET A 23 0.22 13.70 -9.69
N ALA A 24 0.74 14.25 -8.60
CA ALA A 24 0.64 15.66 -8.25
C ALA A 24 2.02 16.30 -8.17
N VAL A 25 2.07 17.62 -8.37
CA VAL A 25 3.29 18.43 -8.28
C VAL A 25 3.08 19.58 -7.29
N ASP A 26 4.09 19.82 -6.46
CA ASP A 26 4.24 21.05 -5.67
C ASP A 26 5.44 21.82 -6.20
N SER A 27 5.18 22.99 -6.78
CA SER A 27 6.18 23.93 -7.32
C SER A 27 6.24 25.25 -6.55
N THR A 28 5.71 25.27 -5.30
CA THR A 28 5.62 26.51 -4.52
C THR A 28 6.87 26.84 -3.71
N GLY A 29 7.83 25.92 -3.60
CA GLY A 29 9.10 26.12 -2.91
C GLY A 29 10.30 26.20 -3.83
N ASP A 30 11.51 26.20 -3.26
CA ASP A 30 12.78 26.28 -4.00
C ASP A 30 13.09 25.05 -4.85
N SER A 31 12.36 23.95 -4.62
CA SER A 31 12.51 22.70 -5.38
C SER A 31 11.14 22.14 -5.73
N ILE A 32 11.00 21.65 -6.96
CA ILE A 32 9.81 20.93 -7.40
C ILE A 32 9.78 19.56 -6.71
N LYS A 33 8.60 19.21 -6.21
CA LYS A 33 8.33 17.90 -5.60
C LYS A 33 7.16 17.25 -6.32
N TYR A 34 7.23 15.96 -6.50
CA TYR A 34 6.16 15.16 -7.09
C TYR A 34 5.63 14.16 -6.07
N ALA A 35 4.36 13.76 -6.25
CA ALA A 35 3.75 12.71 -5.45
C ALA A 35 2.88 11.83 -6.33
N ILE A 36 3.13 10.52 -6.32
CA ILE A 36 2.22 9.51 -6.86
C ILE A 36 1.37 9.00 -5.70
N CYS A 37 0.05 9.12 -5.86
CA CYS A 37 -0.93 8.66 -4.89
C CYS A 37 -1.75 7.53 -5.48
N VAL A 38 -1.76 6.38 -4.79
CA VAL A 38 -2.52 5.20 -5.22
C VAL A 38 -3.68 4.97 -4.26
N ARG A 39 -4.88 4.87 -4.83
CA ARG A 39 -6.09 4.57 -4.06
C ARG A 39 -6.10 3.09 -3.66
N GLY A 40 -6.41 2.80 -2.40
CA GLY A 40 -6.79 1.46 -1.96
C GLY A 40 -8.19 1.09 -2.46
N THR A 41 -8.48 -0.20 -2.49
CA THR A 41 -9.84 -0.71 -2.77
C THR A 41 -10.78 -0.41 -1.61
N VAL A 42 -12.09 -0.37 -1.87
CA VAL A 42 -13.10 -0.30 -0.80
C VAL A 42 -12.99 -1.58 0.04
N PHE A 43 -12.66 -1.39 1.32
CA PHE A 43 -12.26 -2.47 2.21
C PHE A 43 -13.45 -3.34 2.62
N ASN A 44 -13.39 -4.62 2.28
CA ASN A 44 -14.13 -5.68 2.95
C ASN A 44 -13.11 -6.78 3.31
N PHE A 45 -12.86 -7.01 4.61
CA PHE A 45 -11.81 -7.94 5.06
C PHE A 45 -12.05 -9.38 4.55
N ALA A 46 -13.29 -9.81 4.46
CA ALA A 46 -13.64 -11.13 3.91
C ALA A 46 -13.20 -11.26 2.44
N ASN A 47 -13.38 -10.20 1.65
CA ASN A 47 -13.01 -10.17 0.24
C ASN A 47 -11.48 -10.09 0.04
N ILE A 48 -10.72 -9.51 0.98
CA ILE A 48 -9.25 -9.44 0.85
C ILE A 48 -8.63 -10.84 0.85
N VAL A 49 -9.16 -11.75 1.65
CA VAL A 49 -8.63 -13.13 1.71
C VAL A 49 -9.01 -13.91 0.46
N GLU A 50 -10.18 -13.62 -0.14
CA GLU A 50 -10.70 -14.33 -1.31
C GLU A 50 -10.27 -13.68 -2.65
N ASP A 51 -10.27 -12.36 -2.73
CA ASP A 51 -10.09 -11.61 -3.99
C ASP A 51 -8.62 -11.29 -4.32
N ILE A 52 -7.73 -11.24 -3.32
CA ILE A 52 -6.31 -11.06 -3.58
C ILE A 52 -5.69 -12.44 -3.75
N GLU A 53 -5.38 -12.84 -4.98
CA GLU A 53 -4.69 -14.10 -5.32
C GLU A 53 -3.29 -14.11 -4.66
N VAL A 54 -3.28 -14.24 -3.31
CA VAL A 54 -2.07 -14.25 -2.47
C VAL A 54 -1.46 -15.64 -2.34
N TRP A 55 -2.24 -16.65 -2.75
CA TRP A 55 -1.84 -18.05 -2.70
C TRP A 55 -0.80 -18.39 -3.77
N ASP A 56 -0.75 -17.59 -4.85
CA ASP A 56 0.14 -17.77 -5.98
C ASP A 56 1.15 -16.62 -6.06
N MET A 57 2.42 -17.00 -6.27
CA MET A 57 3.50 -16.05 -6.50
C MET A 57 3.90 -16.05 -7.96
N GLU A 58 3.96 -14.85 -8.52
CA GLU A 58 4.48 -14.64 -9.87
C GLU A 58 5.85 -13.98 -9.85
N LYS A 59 6.67 -14.34 -10.83
CA LYS A 59 7.98 -13.74 -11.02
C LYS A 59 7.83 -12.26 -11.30
N TRP A 60 8.61 -11.43 -10.60
CA TRP A 60 8.67 -10.01 -10.87
C TRP A 60 9.23 -9.72 -12.28
N PRO A 61 8.47 -9.04 -13.18
CA PRO A 61 8.82 -8.98 -14.61
C PRO A 61 9.88 -7.94 -14.95
N PHE A 62 10.23 -7.03 -14.03
CA PHE A 62 11.09 -5.88 -14.31
C PHE A 62 12.54 -6.08 -13.85
N SER A 63 12.85 -7.16 -13.14
CA SER A 63 14.22 -7.52 -12.79
C SER A 63 14.50 -9.01 -13.02
N GLY A 64 15.80 -9.37 -13.09
CA GLY A 64 16.22 -10.77 -13.09
C GLY A 64 16.28 -11.34 -11.67
N GLY A 65 16.40 -12.66 -11.53
CA GLY A 65 16.61 -13.32 -10.24
C GLY A 65 15.39 -13.99 -9.65
N GLY A 66 15.35 -14.09 -8.31
CA GLY A 66 14.32 -14.82 -7.54
C GLY A 66 13.19 -13.93 -7.01
N ASP A 67 13.09 -12.68 -7.46
CA ASP A 67 12.06 -11.76 -7.03
C ASP A 67 10.68 -12.25 -7.48
N SER A 68 9.78 -12.39 -6.53
CA SER A 68 8.39 -12.80 -6.80
C SER A 68 7.43 -12.01 -5.90
N VAL A 69 6.24 -11.77 -6.43
CA VAL A 69 5.16 -11.03 -5.76
C VAL A 69 3.85 -11.79 -5.90
N ALA A 70 2.88 -11.49 -5.03
CA ALA A 70 1.54 -12.06 -5.14
C ALA A 70 0.95 -11.81 -6.51
N LEU A 71 0.35 -12.84 -7.13
CA LEU A 71 -0.27 -12.75 -8.44
C LEU A 71 -1.31 -11.64 -8.53
N GLY A 72 -2.19 -11.52 -7.55
CA GLY A 72 -3.20 -10.45 -7.52
C GLY A 72 -2.60 -9.06 -7.41
N SER A 73 -1.48 -8.92 -6.67
CA SER A 73 -0.76 -7.65 -6.57
C SER A 73 -0.10 -7.28 -7.91
N LEU A 74 0.46 -8.26 -8.64
CA LEU A 74 1.03 -8.03 -9.96
C LEU A 74 -0.02 -7.62 -10.98
N LYS A 75 -1.18 -8.30 -10.98
CA LYS A 75 -2.34 -7.93 -11.82
C LYS A 75 -2.83 -6.50 -11.53
N GLY A 76 -2.89 -6.13 -10.24
CA GLY A 76 -3.24 -4.76 -9.83
C GLY A 76 -2.24 -3.71 -10.33
N LEU A 77 -0.94 -4.00 -10.24
CA LEU A 77 0.11 -3.13 -10.79
C LEU A 77 -0.01 -3.01 -12.31
N ASP A 78 -0.14 -4.13 -13.04
CA ASP A 78 -0.29 -4.12 -14.49
C ASP A 78 -1.51 -3.28 -14.91
N THR A 79 -2.63 -3.47 -14.23
CA THR A 79 -3.84 -2.66 -14.45
C THR A 79 -3.55 -1.15 -14.27
N LEU A 80 -2.84 -0.76 -13.20
CA LEU A 80 -2.49 0.64 -12.95
C LEU A 80 -1.54 1.19 -14.03
N LEU A 81 -0.51 0.46 -14.40
CA LEU A 81 0.48 0.88 -15.39
C LEU A 81 -0.10 1.04 -16.81
N ASN A 82 -1.18 0.30 -17.11
CA ASN A 82 -1.91 0.42 -18.36
C ASN A 82 -2.96 1.56 -18.38
N THR A 83 -3.16 2.27 -17.27
CA THR A 83 -4.02 3.46 -17.25
C THR A 83 -3.32 4.65 -17.90
N THR A 84 -4.11 5.59 -18.40
CA THR A 84 -3.62 6.81 -19.04
C THR A 84 -4.23 8.06 -18.43
N ASP A 85 -3.52 9.15 -18.56
CA ASP A 85 -4.05 10.49 -18.26
C ASP A 85 -5.21 10.81 -19.22
N PRO A 86 -6.37 11.27 -18.73
CA PRO A 86 -7.55 11.48 -19.57
C PRO A 86 -7.44 12.64 -20.56
N LEU A 87 -6.47 13.54 -20.39
CA LEU A 87 -6.27 14.71 -21.25
C LEU A 87 -5.16 14.48 -22.27
N THR A 88 -4.05 13.89 -21.84
CA THR A 88 -2.86 13.69 -22.69
C THR A 88 -2.79 12.31 -23.32
N PHE A 89 -3.58 11.35 -22.82
CA PHE A 89 -3.55 9.92 -23.18
C PHE A 89 -2.20 9.25 -22.94
N LEU A 90 -1.30 9.88 -22.20
CA LEU A 90 -0.01 9.29 -21.85
C LEU A 90 -0.17 8.31 -20.68
N SER A 91 0.50 7.16 -20.77
CA SER A 91 0.73 6.30 -19.59
C SER A 91 1.64 7.03 -18.59
N LEU A 92 1.65 6.56 -17.32
CA LEU A 92 2.56 7.13 -16.33
C LEU A 92 4.01 7.11 -16.79
N GLN A 93 4.47 5.99 -17.37
CA GLN A 93 5.84 5.86 -17.87
C GLN A 93 6.15 6.87 -18.98
N ALA A 94 5.23 7.01 -19.94
CA ALA A 94 5.40 7.97 -21.03
C ALA A 94 5.46 9.41 -20.49
N TYR A 95 4.59 9.75 -19.54
CA TYR A 95 4.60 11.05 -18.89
C TYR A 95 5.91 11.32 -18.12
N LEU A 96 6.38 10.36 -17.30
CA LEU A 96 7.65 10.48 -16.56
C LEU A 96 8.85 10.70 -17.49
N ASN A 97 8.81 10.14 -18.68
CA ASN A 97 9.87 10.34 -19.68
C ASN A 97 9.89 11.76 -20.24
N THR A 98 8.77 12.48 -20.26
CA THR A 98 8.72 13.89 -20.68
C THR A 98 9.33 14.84 -19.64
N LEU A 99 9.41 14.44 -18.37
CA LEU A 99 9.90 15.29 -17.30
C LEU A 99 11.44 15.42 -17.36
N ASN A 100 11.91 16.65 -17.40
CA ASN A 100 13.31 16.95 -17.17
C ASN A 100 13.51 17.27 -15.67
N ALA A 101 13.78 16.23 -14.88
CA ALA A 101 13.73 16.29 -13.42
C ALA A 101 15.06 15.78 -12.81
N PRO A 102 16.13 16.61 -12.78
CA PRO A 102 17.40 16.15 -12.23
C PRO A 102 17.30 16.00 -10.71
N LYS A 103 17.22 14.75 -10.23
CA LYS A 103 17.23 14.39 -8.79
C LYS A 103 16.13 15.10 -7.95
N GLN A 104 14.97 15.35 -8.54
CA GLN A 104 13.85 15.93 -7.80
C GLN A 104 13.20 14.89 -6.86
N LYS A 105 12.58 15.35 -5.79
CA LYS A 105 11.92 14.47 -4.84
C LYS A 105 10.62 13.92 -5.43
N MET A 106 10.46 12.59 -5.35
CA MET A 106 9.26 11.87 -5.73
C MET A 106 8.72 11.11 -4.50
N PHE A 107 7.57 11.53 -4.01
CA PHE A 107 6.81 10.77 -3.03
C PHE A 107 5.96 9.72 -3.72
N ILE A 108 5.93 8.50 -3.18
CA ILE A 108 5.04 7.43 -3.64
C ILE A 108 4.25 6.96 -2.43
N THR A 109 2.92 7.00 -2.49
CA THR A 109 2.13 6.73 -1.30
C THR A 109 0.78 6.08 -1.60
N GLY A 110 0.28 5.33 -0.62
CA GLY A 110 -1.04 4.73 -0.64
C GLY A 110 -1.42 4.11 0.69
N HIS A 111 -2.71 3.86 0.85
CA HIS A 111 -3.31 3.22 2.03
C HIS A 111 -3.88 1.86 1.64
N SER A 112 -3.79 0.87 2.51
CA SER A 112 -4.32 -0.47 2.29
C SER A 112 -3.70 -1.11 1.03
N LEU A 113 -4.49 -1.67 0.13
CA LEU A 113 -4.03 -2.15 -1.18
C LEU A 113 -3.28 -1.07 -1.97
N GLY A 114 -3.67 0.21 -1.85
CA GLY A 114 -2.91 1.32 -2.44
C GLY A 114 -1.49 1.44 -1.88
N GLY A 115 -1.27 1.09 -0.62
CA GLY A 115 0.05 1.00 -0.01
C GLY A 115 0.87 -0.18 -0.55
N ALA A 116 0.23 -1.32 -0.78
CA ALA A 116 0.83 -2.46 -1.47
C ALA A 116 1.28 -2.07 -2.90
N MET A 117 0.40 -1.42 -3.66
CA MET A 117 0.71 -0.91 -4.99
C MET A 117 1.80 0.15 -4.97
N ALA A 118 1.84 1.04 -3.96
CA ALA A 118 2.90 2.03 -3.80
C ALA A 118 4.28 1.35 -3.63
N THR A 119 4.35 0.23 -2.91
CA THR A 119 5.57 -0.59 -2.80
C THR A 119 6.00 -1.13 -4.17
N LEU A 120 5.07 -1.69 -4.94
CA LEU A 120 5.37 -2.23 -6.27
C LEU A 120 5.76 -1.13 -7.27
N ILE A 121 5.09 0.01 -7.26
CA ILE A 121 5.45 1.18 -8.09
C ILE A 121 6.84 1.68 -7.72
N THR A 122 7.19 1.73 -6.44
CA THR A 122 8.56 2.09 -6.01
C THR A 122 9.59 1.12 -6.59
N LYS A 123 9.36 -0.18 -6.49
CA LYS A 123 10.27 -1.19 -7.07
C LYS A 123 10.36 -1.06 -8.59
N TRP A 124 9.25 -0.79 -9.26
CA TRP A 124 9.21 -0.51 -10.70
C TRP A 124 10.04 0.73 -11.08
N PHE A 125 9.99 1.82 -10.30
CA PHE A 125 10.85 2.99 -10.48
C PHE A 125 12.34 2.64 -10.35
N LEU A 126 12.68 1.81 -9.36
CA LEU A 126 14.04 1.36 -9.11
C LEU A 126 14.58 0.55 -10.31
N ASP A 127 13.80 -0.42 -10.77
CA ASP A 127 14.22 -1.35 -11.85
C ASP A 127 14.31 -0.66 -13.22
N LEU A 128 13.45 0.33 -13.49
CA LEU A 128 13.50 1.12 -14.72
C LEU A 128 14.50 2.29 -14.68
N GLY A 129 15.23 2.46 -13.58
CA GLY A 129 16.26 3.48 -13.45
C GLY A 129 15.75 4.92 -13.32
N PHE A 130 14.48 5.11 -12.95
CA PHE A 130 13.93 6.46 -12.69
C PHE A 130 14.59 7.18 -11.52
N THR A 131 15.39 6.48 -10.72
CA THR A 131 16.26 7.08 -9.69
C THR A 131 17.34 8.01 -10.24
N SER A 132 17.63 7.95 -11.55
CA SER A 132 18.45 8.95 -12.23
C SER A 132 17.78 10.35 -12.26
N LYS A 133 16.44 10.37 -12.34
CA LYS A 133 15.61 11.59 -12.36
C LYS A 133 15.10 11.99 -10.98
N PHE A 134 14.77 10.99 -10.13
CA PHE A 134 14.07 11.21 -8.87
C PHE A 134 14.81 10.60 -7.68
N LYS A 135 14.82 11.30 -6.54
CA LYS A 135 15.05 10.72 -5.22
C LYS A 135 13.70 10.28 -4.67
N LEU A 136 13.54 8.98 -4.42
CA LEU A 136 12.26 8.43 -3.97
C LEU A 136 12.12 8.54 -2.45
N GLU A 137 10.92 8.88 -2.00
CA GLU A 137 10.45 8.73 -0.62
C GLU A 137 9.10 8.02 -0.64
N THR A 138 9.08 6.76 -0.21
CA THR A 138 7.86 5.94 -0.21
C THR A 138 7.23 5.90 1.17
N TYR A 139 5.95 6.21 1.25
CA TYR A 139 5.16 6.12 2.48
C TYR A 139 3.97 5.20 2.26
N THR A 140 3.97 4.06 2.93
CA THR A 140 2.84 3.12 2.89
C THR A 140 2.10 3.15 4.22
N PHE A 141 0.77 3.18 4.16
CA PHE A 141 -0.11 3.16 5.31
C PHE A 141 -0.99 1.92 5.24
N ALA A 142 -1.11 1.17 6.33
CA ALA A 142 -1.95 -0.02 6.40
C ALA A 142 -1.66 -1.08 5.30
N ALA A 143 -0.47 -1.11 4.73
CA ALA A 143 -0.17 -1.96 3.59
C ALA A 143 0.07 -3.42 3.99
N PRO A 144 -0.56 -4.40 3.29
CA PRO A 144 -0.20 -5.81 3.39
C PRO A 144 1.15 -6.06 2.71
N THR A 145 1.73 -7.25 2.94
CA THR A 145 2.93 -7.71 2.24
C THR A 145 2.65 -8.03 0.77
N VAL A 146 3.63 -7.79 -0.09
CA VAL A 146 3.46 -7.99 -1.53
C VAL A 146 4.40 -9.03 -2.14
N GLY A 147 5.55 -9.31 -1.53
CA GLY A 147 6.57 -10.13 -2.16
C GLY A 147 7.37 -11.01 -1.21
N ASN A 148 8.23 -11.83 -1.81
CA ASN A 148 9.12 -12.75 -1.12
C ASN A 148 10.40 -12.08 -0.60
N ILE A 149 11.25 -12.86 0.09
CA ILE A 149 12.52 -12.38 0.66
C ILE A 149 13.48 -11.83 -0.42
N SER A 150 13.51 -12.43 -1.64
CA SER A 150 14.34 -11.96 -2.73
C SER A 150 13.92 -10.56 -3.18
N PHE A 151 12.60 -10.35 -3.39
CA PHE A 151 12.03 -9.04 -3.71
C PHE A 151 12.39 -7.98 -2.66
N VAL A 152 12.28 -8.32 -1.37
CA VAL A 152 12.63 -7.40 -0.28
C VAL A 152 14.12 -7.05 -0.29
N ASN A 153 15.00 -8.02 -0.48
CA ASN A 153 16.44 -7.79 -0.48
C ASN A 153 16.87 -6.90 -1.65
N THR A 154 16.31 -7.13 -2.85
CA THR A 154 16.60 -6.29 -4.02
C THR A 154 16.01 -4.90 -3.87
N TYR A 155 14.80 -4.77 -3.32
CA TYR A 155 14.19 -3.49 -2.98
C TYR A 155 15.09 -2.66 -2.06
N HIS A 156 15.52 -3.23 -0.92
CA HIS A 156 16.39 -2.54 0.05
C HIS A 156 17.74 -2.14 -0.56
N SER A 157 18.37 -3.06 -1.29
CA SER A 157 19.66 -2.79 -1.95
C SER A 157 19.56 -1.61 -2.90
N GLN A 158 18.52 -1.55 -3.73
CA GLN A 158 18.31 -0.49 -4.70
C GLN A 158 17.91 0.84 -4.04
N MET A 159 17.04 0.82 -3.00
CA MET A 159 16.70 2.01 -2.22
C MET A 159 17.96 2.64 -1.60
N THR A 160 18.80 1.83 -0.97
CA THR A 160 20.06 2.26 -0.38
C THR A 160 21.02 2.83 -1.45
N ALA A 161 21.21 2.11 -2.55
CA ALA A 161 22.12 2.52 -3.62
C ALA A 161 21.70 3.84 -4.28
N SER A 162 20.39 4.12 -4.36
CA SER A 162 19.86 5.37 -4.91
C SER A 162 19.78 6.52 -3.90
N GLY A 163 20.05 6.27 -2.62
CA GLY A 163 19.85 7.23 -1.54
C GLY A 163 18.37 7.58 -1.29
N SER A 164 17.48 6.67 -1.67
CA SER A 164 16.04 6.78 -1.49
C SER A 164 15.60 6.24 -0.12
N GLU A 165 14.38 6.57 0.32
CA GLU A 165 13.87 6.22 1.64
C GLU A 165 12.48 5.56 1.53
N SER A 166 12.19 4.63 2.42
CA SER A 166 10.89 3.94 2.50
C SER A 166 10.41 3.85 3.94
N HIS A 167 9.12 4.09 4.14
CA HIS A 167 8.47 4.18 5.45
C HIS A 167 7.19 3.35 5.45
N ARG A 168 7.15 2.29 6.28
CA ARG A 168 5.99 1.44 6.49
C ARG A 168 5.25 1.88 7.75
N CYS A 169 4.24 2.73 7.61
CA CYS A 169 3.46 3.31 8.70
C CYS A 169 2.29 2.39 9.09
N VAL A 170 2.23 2.00 10.35
CA VAL A 170 1.30 0.99 10.86
C VAL A 170 0.57 1.47 12.09
N ASN A 171 -0.75 1.37 12.09
CA ASN A 171 -1.55 1.35 13.30
C ASN A 171 -1.39 -0.02 13.97
N ASN A 172 -1.02 -0.05 15.24
CA ASN A 172 -0.69 -1.30 15.95
C ASN A 172 -1.87 -2.28 16.07
N LYS A 173 -3.11 -1.77 15.96
CA LYS A 173 -4.32 -2.58 16.04
C LYS A 173 -4.97 -2.86 14.67
N ASP A 174 -4.35 -2.45 13.57
CA ASP A 174 -4.81 -2.77 12.22
C ASP A 174 -4.29 -4.14 11.79
N VAL A 175 -5.20 -5.06 11.45
CA VAL A 175 -4.86 -6.44 11.02
C VAL A 175 -4.19 -6.48 9.64
N VAL A 176 -4.50 -5.54 8.75
CA VAL A 176 -4.08 -5.59 7.34
C VAL A 176 -2.56 -5.53 7.18
N PRO A 177 -1.80 -4.70 7.91
CA PRO A 177 -0.34 -4.72 7.87
C PRO A 177 0.32 -6.04 8.30
N PHE A 178 -0.43 -6.93 8.96
CA PHE A 178 0.07 -8.27 9.33
C PHE A 178 -0.16 -9.32 8.25
N ALA A 179 -1.03 -9.06 7.30
CA ALA A 179 -1.22 -9.92 6.14
C ALA A 179 -0.02 -9.73 5.19
N TRP A 180 0.68 -10.72 4.79
CA TRP A 180 0.55 -12.18 4.90
C TRP A 180 1.73 -12.73 5.73
N ALA A 181 2.73 -11.89 5.97
CA ALA A 181 3.97 -12.26 6.66
C ALA A 181 3.79 -12.40 8.19
N GLY A 182 2.78 -11.80 8.77
CA GLY A 182 2.57 -11.72 10.22
C GLY A 182 1.22 -12.25 10.70
N LEU A 183 0.59 -13.18 9.97
CA LEU A 183 -0.72 -13.72 10.36
C LEU A 183 -0.79 -14.28 11.79
N PRO A 184 0.24 -15.02 12.30
CA PRO A 184 0.21 -15.51 13.68
C PRO A 184 0.17 -14.39 14.73
N ASP A 185 0.73 -13.23 14.44
CA ASP A 185 0.77 -12.10 15.37
C ASP A 185 -0.64 -11.55 15.65
N ILE A 186 -1.55 -11.64 14.66
CA ILE A 186 -2.95 -11.24 14.83
C ILE A 186 -3.60 -12.01 15.98
N ILE A 187 -3.34 -13.34 16.05
CA ILE A 187 -3.91 -14.21 17.08
C ILE A 187 -3.17 -14.02 18.40
N SER A 188 -1.83 -14.06 18.38
CA SER A 188 -1.01 -14.01 19.60
C SER A 188 -1.08 -12.68 20.33
N GLU A 189 -1.20 -11.58 19.59
CA GLU A 189 -1.30 -10.22 20.13
C GLU A 189 -2.76 -9.73 20.30
N ASN A 190 -3.77 -10.56 19.93
CA ASN A 190 -5.20 -10.22 19.95
C ASN A 190 -5.50 -8.90 19.20
N ILE A 191 -5.17 -8.85 17.92
CA ILE A 191 -5.32 -7.66 17.08
C ILE A 191 -6.64 -7.71 16.31
N PRO A 192 -7.45 -6.66 16.33
CA PRO A 192 -7.37 -5.43 17.15
C PRO A 192 -7.83 -5.63 18.60
N THR A 193 -8.47 -6.71 18.90
CA THR A 193 -9.01 -7.14 20.20
C THR A 193 -9.02 -8.68 20.25
N THR A 194 -9.60 -9.28 21.25
CA THR A 194 -9.72 -10.75 21.35
C THR A 194 -10.30 -11.32 20.06
N VAL A 195 -9.52 -12.19 19.42
CA VAL A 195 -9.89 -12.80 18.13
C VAL A 195 -10.92 -13.91 18.36
N PRO A 196 -12.10 -13.85 17.74
CA PRO A 196 -13.09 -14.93 17.85
C PRO A 196 -12.52 -16.27 17.35
N PRO A 197 -12.90 -17.42 17.99
CA PRO A 197 -12.30 -18.72 17.66
C PRO A 197 -12.42 -19.13 16.19
N LEU A 198 -13.54 -18.83 15.55
CA LEU A 198 -13.73 -19.13 14.13
C LEU A 198 -12.79 -18.32 13.23
N ILE A 199 -12.63 -17.02 13.52
CA ILE A 199 -11.72 -16.14 12.80
C ILE A 199 -10.27 -16.58 13.02
N ALA A 200 -9.90 -16.91 14.26
CA ALA A 200 -8.58 -17.45 14.57
C ALA A 200 -8.28 -18.73 13.78
N ALA A 201 -9.25 -19.64 13.63
CA ALA A 201 -9.11 -20.85 12.83
C ALA A 201 -8.88 -20.54 11.33
N VAL A 202 -9.57 -19.55 10.77
CA VAL A 202 -9.38 -19.11 9.38
C VAL A 202 -7.99 -18.52 9.19
N ILE A 203 -7.55 -17.63 10.09
CA ILE A 203 -6.20 -17.02 10.06
C ILE A 203 -5.13 -18.12 10.17
N GLN A 204 -5.30 -19.08 11.07
CA GLN A 204 -4.34 -20.19 11.23
C GLN A 204 -4.28 -21.06 9.97
N THR A 205 -5.42 -21.38 9.35
CA THR A 205 -5.47 -22.14 8.11
C THR A 205 -4.74 -21.42 6.98
N ALA A 206 -4.95 -20.12 6.85
CA ALA A 206 -4.24 -19.28 5.86
C ALA A 206 -2.72 -19.27 6.12
N HIS A 207 -2.32 -19.12 7.40
CA HIS A 207 -0.91 -19.20 7.78
C HIS A 207 -0.27 -20.55 7.43
N ASP A 208 -0.95 -21.65 7.80
CA ASP A 208 -0.44 -23.00 7.55
C ASP A 208 -0.29 -23.32 6.07
N TYR A 209 -1.16 -22.79 5.23
CA TYR A 209 -1.01 -22.90 3.78
C TYR A 209 0.17 -22.08 3.25
N LEU A 210 0.29 -20.83 3.67
CA LEU A 210 1.31 -19.91 3.14
C LEU A 210 2.72 -20.28 3.59
N LYS A 211 2.93 -20.70 4.86
CA LYS A 211 4.27 -20.97 5.41
C LYS A 211 5.06 -22.02 4.62
N ASP A 212 4.35 -22.98 4.01
CA ASP A 212 4.96 -24.09 3.29
C ASP A 212 5.06 -23.82 1.77
N SER A 213 4.27 -22.88 1.25
CA SER A 213 4.19 -22.62 -0.18
C SER A 213 4.74 -21.24 -0.58
N VAL A 214 4.57 -20.22 0.27
CA VAL A 214 4.90 -18.83 -0.03
C VAL A 214 5.47 -18.12 1.19
N VAL A 215 6.75 -17.74 1.13
CA VAL A 215 7.38 -16.98 2.22
C VAL A 215 7.33 -15.50 1.93
N TYR A 216 6.29 -14.84 2.42
CA TYR A 216 6.15 -13.39 2.37
C TYR A 216 7.09 -12.68 3.34
N LYS A 217 7.56 -11.49 2.94
CA LYS A 217 8.38 -10.61 3.77
C LYS A 217 8.00 -9.15 3.59
N HIS A 218 7.98 -8.38 4.67
CA HIS A 218 7.80 -6.93 4.59
C HIS A 218 9.05 -6.22 4.07
N VAL A 219 8.87 -5.19 3.24
CA VAL A 219 9.97 -4.38 2.69
C VAL A 219 10.66 -3.52 3.74
N GLU A 220 9.98 -3.13 4.83
CA GLU A 220 10.52 -2.28 5.89
C GLU A 220 10.06 -2.73 7.27
N THR A 221 10.84 -2.33 8.29
CA THR A 221 10.39 -2.43 9.68
C THR A 221 9.20 -1.50 9.90
N LYS A 222 8.20 -1.98 10.66
CA LYS A 222 7.02 -1.17 10.96
C LYS A 222 7.40 0.10 11.73
N GLN A 223 6.92 1.23 11.27
CA GLN A 223 6.88 2.49 12.02
C GLN A 223 5.52 2.58 12.69
N SER A 224 5.50 2.33 14.00
CA SER A 224 4.27 2.37 14.78
C SER A 224 3.74 3.80 14.88
N LEU A 225 2.47 3.97 14.53
CA LEU A 225 1.72 5.21 14.72
C LEU A 225 0.92 5.22 16.05
N GLY A 226 0.94 4.11 16.80
CA GLY A 226 0.04 3.90 17.93
C GLY A 226 -1.29 3.28 17.52
N SER A 227 -2.34 3.51 18.31
CA SER A 227 -3.71 3.08 18.03
C SER A 227 -4.72 3.92 18.81
N PHE A 228 -5.99 3.86 18.44
CA PHE A 228 -7.12 4.40 19.20
C PHE A 228 -8.11 3.28 19.53
N ASP A 229 -8.83 3.44 20.63
CA ASP A 229 -9.94 2.54 20.93
C ASP A 229 -11.23 3.07 20.30
N PRO A 230 -11.99 2.25 19.54
CA PRO A 230 -13.24 2.67 18.96
C PRO A 230 -14.32 2.87 20.04
N GLN A 231 -15.06 3.97 19.94
CA GLN A 231 -16.07 4.35 20.95
C GLN A 231 -17.41 3.63 20.76
N ASN A 232 -17.66 3.00 19.59
CA ASN A 232 -19.00 2.56 19.16
C ASN A 232 -19.07 1.15 18.55
N CYS A 233 -18.18 0.24 18.93
CA CYS A 233 -18.14 -1.12 18.37
C CYS A 233 -18.81 -2.19 19.23
N GLY A 234 -19.66 -1.85 20.20
CA GLY A 234 -20.39 -2.83 21.02
C GLY A 234 -19.53 -3.63 22.01
N ALA A 235 -20.10 -4.70 22.59
CA ALA A 235 -19.40 -5.54 23.57
C ALA A 235 -18.38 -6.47 22.92
N ILE A 236 -17.24 -6.67 23.58
CA ILE A 236 -16.16 -7.56 23.10
C ILE A 236 -16.63 -9.01 23.15
N GLY A 237 -16.30 -9.79 22.11
CA GLY A 237 -16.51 -11.25 22.06
C GLY A 237 -17.48 -11.74 21.00
N GLU A 238 -18.10 -10.85 20.23
CA GLU A 238 -18.96 -11.18 19.09
C GLU A 238 -18.21 -10.91 17.77
N ASP A 239 -18.47 -11.72 16.73
CA ASP A 239 -17.85 -11.56 15.41
C ASP A 239 -18.12 -10.17 14.82
N SER A 240 -19.35 -9.67 14.95
CA SER A 240 -19.74 -8.32 14.51
C SER A 240 -18.92 -7.22 15.18
N THR A 241 -18.61 -7.37 16.46
CA THR A 241 -17.75 -6.46 17.22
C THR A 241 -16.33 -6.50 16.72
N TYR A 242 -15.78 -7.70 16.47
CA TYR A 242 -14.43 -7.86 15.92
C TYR A 242 -14.29 -7.13 14.58
N PHE A 243 -15.22 -7.35 13.64
CA PHE A 243 -15.19 -6.68 12.33
C PHE A 243 -15.41 -5.17 12.42
N CYS A 244 -16.20 -4.69 13.38
CA CYS A 244 -16.31 -3.25 13.64
C CYS A 244 -14.95 -2.65 14.05
N TRP A 245 -14.22 -3.31 14.94
CA TRP A 245 -12.88 -2.90 15.34
C TRP A 245 -11.90 -2.95 14.16
N VAL A 246 -11.90 -4.04 13.39
CA VAL A 246 -11.07 -4.16 12.18
C VAL A 246 -11.32 -2.99 11.23
N GLY A 247 -12.57 -2.69 10.94
CA GLY A 247 -12.95 -1.58 10.05
C GLY A 247 -12.52 -0.21 10.59
N PHE A 248 -12.64 0.03 11.89
CA PHE A 248 -12.23 1.28 12.53
C PHE A 248 -10.70 1.45 12.48
N GLU A 249 -9.95 0.43 12.89
CA GLU A 249 -8.48 0.50 12.98
C GLU A 249 -7.84 0.61 11.60
N HIS A 250 -8.46 0.02 10.59
CA HIS A 250 -8.00 0.11 9.20
C HIS A 250 -8.43 1.38 8.47
N ALA A 251 -9.40 2.12 8.98
CA ALA A 251 -9.94 3.28 8.28
C ALA A 251 -8.89 4.37 8.03
N SER A 252 -8.87 4.95 6.81
CA SER A 252 -7.98 6.05 6.46
C SER A 252 -8.09 7.23 7.43
N ASN A 253 -9.28 7.52 7.95
CA ASN A 253 -9.47 8.58 8.94
C ASN A 253 -8.82 8.27 10.30
N THR A 254 -8.70 7.00 10.68
CA THR A 254 -7.96 6.59 11.88
C THR A 254 -6.48 6.87 11.69
N TYR A 255 -5.92 6.52 10.54
CA TYR A 255 -4.52 6.84 10.19
C TYR A 255 -4.27 8.35 10.14
N LEU A 256 -5.17 9.14 9.54
CA LEU A 256 -5.06 10.60 9.54
C LEU A 256 -5.05 11.19 10.96
N ARG A 257 -5.90 10.68 11.87
CA ARG A 257 -5.88 11.09 13.29
C ARG A 257 -4.56 10.74 13.97
N LEU A 258 -4.03 9.53 13.76
CA LEU A 258 -2.74 9.11 14.31
C LEU A 258 -1.58 9.98 13.83
N LEU A 259 -1.70 10.55 12.64
CA LEU A 259 -0.75 11.50 12.05
C LEU A 259 -1.02 12.96 12.43
N ASN A 260 -2.01 13.24 13.27
CA ASN A 260 -2.49 14.60 13.58
C ASN A 260 -2.86 15.42 12.32
N ALA A 261 -3.41 14.75 11.32
CA ALA A 261 -3.86 15.34 10.07
C ALA A 261 -5.40 15.50 10.04
N ASP A 262 -5.87 16.42 9.20
CA ASP A 262 -7.31 16.63 9.02
C ASP A 262 -7.99 15.38 8.47
N THR A 263 -9.09 14.97 9.08
CA THR A 263 -9.89 13.84 8.63
C THR A 263 -10.77 14.20 7.42
N ILE A 264 -11.07 13.22 6.59
CA ILE A 264 -11.91 13.40 5.40
C ILE A 264 -13.38 13.28 5.79
N ASN A 265 -14.15 14.33 5.48
CA ASN A 265 -15.61 14.29 5.61
C ASN A 265 -16.23 13.80 4.29
N TRP A 266 -16.50 12.51 4.20
CA TRP A 266 -17.07 11.88 3.01
C TRP A 266 -18.49 12.36 2.66
N ASN A 267 -19.23 12.95 3.62
CA ASN A 267 -20.61 13.45 3.41
C ASN A 267 -20.67 14.80 2.66
N ARG A 268 -19.54 15.48 2.47
CA ARG A 268 -19.47 16.78 1.75
C ARG A 268 -19.37 16.64 0.22
N ARG A 269 -19.42 15.42 -0.33
CA ARG A 269 -19.22 15.15 -1.77
C ARG A 269 -20.46 14.53 -2.43
N ARG A 270 -21.67 14.88 -1.96
CA ARG A 270 -22.91 14.59 -2.68
C ARG A 270 -23.49 15.88 -3.25
#